data_ee53622798d0f5d71db520f983e7f7f2
#
_entry.id   ee53622798d0f5d71db520f983e7f7f2
#
_cell.length_a   1.000
_cell.length_b   1.000
_cell.length_c   1.000
_cell.angle_alpha   90.00
_cell.angle_beta   90.00
_cell.angle_gamma   90.00
#
_symmetry.space_group_name_H-M   'P 1'
#
loop_
_entity.id
_entity.type
_entity.pdbx_description
1 polymer ?
#
loop_
_entity_poly.entity_id
_entity_poly.type
_entity_poly.pdbx_seq_one_letter_code
_entity_poly.pdbx_strand_id
1 'polypeptide(L)'
;VAPQYPIESVDKALKLLLLLGEQPEIRLSEATRYLGVASSTAHRLLAMLAYRGFLRQDPVTKAYLPGPALTGVAFAVFGRLDVATTATPIMRAVSERLRETVHVGMLDGAAVRFIAAVEGPTAVRVASRLGRTMPAHCTSTGKAMLAQLPEPELHQLLPDETLERITGRSVGTRRALEAELTRIRDRGYAVNRQESEEGVASVAVPIATRAPGLRLALSAAAPQHRLPESRYGPVAEVLRQAAREIGDHLG
;
A
#
# COMPACT_ATOMS: atom_id res chain seq x y z
N VAL A 1 28.50 -11.93 -3.37
CA VAL A 1 29.43 -12.89 -3.99
C VAL A 1 28.67 -13.56 -5.13
N ALA A 2 29.19 -13.49 -6.36
CA ALA A 2 28.58 -14.16 -7.51
C ALA A 2 28.61 -15.70 -7.30
N PRO A 3 27.58 -16.45 -7.76
CA PRO A 3 27.59 -17.89 -7.64
C PRO A 3 28.72 -18.50 -8.50
N GLN A 4 29.28 -19.60 -8.01
CA GLN A 4 30.41 -20.27 -8.68
C GLN A 4 30.03 -20.82 -10.08
N TYR A 5 28.75 -21.15 -10.29
CA TYR A 5 28.19 -21.64 -11.55
C TYR A 5 26.87 -20.89 -11.86
N PRO A 6 26.94 -19.69 -12.44
CA PRO A 6 25.74 -18.94 -12.76
C PRO A 6 24.98 -19.57 -13.94
N ILE A 7 23.67 -19.71 -13.81
CA ILE A 7 22.79 -20.11 -14.91
C ILE A 7 22.34 -18.83 -15.62
N GLU A 8 22.93 -18.51 -16.74
CA GLU A 8 22.77 -17.24 -17.45
C GLU A 8 21.30 -16.91 -17.79
N SER A 9 20.51 -17.90 -18.20
CA SER A 9 19.10 -17.70 -18.51
C SER A 9 18.27 -17.37 -17.28
N VAL A 10 18.60 -17.93 -16.11
CA VAL A 10 17.94 -17.62 -14.83
C VAL A 10 18.31 -16.22 -14.36
N ASP A 11 19.60 -15.87 -14.42
CA ASP A 11 20.07 -14.54 -14.07
C ASP A 11 19.37 -13.45 -14.91
N LYS A 12 19.29 -13.66 -16.23
CA LYS A 12 18.61 -12.73 -17.15
C LYS A 12 17.10 -12.63 -16.85
N ALA A 13 16.43 -13.74 -16.53
CA ALA A 13 15.02 -13.72 -16.17
C ALA A 13 14.78 -12.95 -14.85
N LEU A 14 15.61 -13.16 -13.83
CA LEU A 14 15.55 -12.42 -12.56
C LEU A 14 15.82 -10.92 -12.74
N LYS A 15 16.79 -10.55 -13.61
CA LYS A 15 17.05 -9.15 -13.97
C LYS A 15 15.82 -8.46 -14.57
N LEU A 16 15.04 -9.14 -15.40
CA LEU A 16 13.78 -8.59 -15.93
C LEU A 16 12.74 -8.38 -14.84
N LEU A 17 12.65 -9.26 -13.84
CA LEU A 17 11.76 -9.07 -12.70
C LEU A 17 12.21 -7.88 -11.82
N LEU A 18 13.52 -7.70 -11.63
CA LEU A 18 14.04 -6.55 -10.89
C LEU A 18 13.77 -5.24 -11.64
N LEU A 19 13.90 -5.24 -12.97
CA LEU A 19 13.60 -4.07 -13.81
C LEU A 19 12.12 -3.60 -13.65
N LEU A 20 11.17 -4.52 -13.45
CA LEU A 20 9.78 -4.18 -13.15
C LEU A 20 9.59 -3.49 -11.78
N GLY A 21 10.54 -3.61 -10.88
CA GLY A 21 10.54 -2.85 -9.63
C GLY A 21 10.94 -1.37 -9.83
N GLU A 22 11.58 -1.06 -10.96
CA GLU A 22 12.07 0.29 -11.29
C GLU A 22 11.16 1.01 -12.29
N GLN A 23 10.35 0.26 -13.05
CA GLN A 23 9.45 0.82 -14.07
C GLN A 23 8.17 0.00 -14.20
N PRO A 24 7.01 0.63 -14.56
CA PRO A 24 5.71 -0.02 -14.51
C PRO A 24 5.49 -1.08 -15.60
N GLU A 25 6.23 -1.00 -16.71
CA GLU A 25 6.13 -1.92 -17.85
C GLU A 25 7.49 -2.11 -18.53
N ILE A 26 7.64 -3.22 -19.26
CA ILE A 26 8.85 -3.51 -20.04
C ILE A 26 8.45 -3.78 -21.49
N ARG A 27 9.08 -3.09 -22.44
CA ARG A 27 8.96 -3.39 -23.87
C ARG A 27 10.08 -4.33 -24.32
N LEU A 28 9.81 -5.13 -25.35
CA LEU A 28 10.80 -6.07 -25.89
C LEU A 28 12.16 -5.38 -26.24
N SER A 29 12.10 -4.17 -26.82
CA SER A 29 13.29 -3.39 -27.16
C SER A 29 14.11 -2.97 -25.93
N GLU A 30 13.43 -2.66 -24.83
CA GLU A 30 14.06 -2.30 -23.55
C GLU A 30 14.70 -3.53 -22.89
N ALA A 31 13.98 -4.66 -22.85
CA ALA A 31 14.52 -5.92 -22.35
C ALA A 31 15.78 -6.34 -23.14
N THR A 32 15.75 -6.21 -24.47
CA THR A 32 16.90 -6.49 -25.36
C THR A 32 18.10 -5.63 -25.00
N ARG A 33 17.90 -4.34 -24.85
CA ARG A 33 18.97 -3.37 -24.51
C ARG A 33 19.49 -3.59 -23.09
N TYR A 34 18.60 -3.74 -22.12
CA TYR A 34 18.95 -3.93 -20.72
C TYR A 34 19.75 -5.21 -20.46
N LEU A 35 19.39 -6.31 -21.13
CA LEU A 35 20.08 -7.59 -20.99
C LEU A 35 21.29 -7.73 -21.90
N GLY A 36 21.47 -6.88 -22.92
CA GLY A 36 22.54 -7.00 -23.92
C GLY A 36 22.43 -8.28 -24.75
N VAL A 37 21.21 -8.73 -25.11
CA VAL A 37 20.98 -9.99 -25.84
C VAL A 37 20.23 -9.76 -27.15
N ALA A 38 20.20 -10.77 -28.01
CA ALA A 38 19.37 -10.75 -29.22
C ALA A 38 17.86 -10.68 -28.87
N SER A 39 17.06 -10.02 -29.72
CA SER A 39 15.63 -9.85 -29.52
C SER A 39 14.88 -11.19 -29.35
N SER A 40 15.29 -12.22 -30.07
CA SER A 40 14.73 -13.57 -29.93
C SER A 40 14.97 -14.17 -28.54
N THR A 41 16.13 -13.91 -27.94
CA THR A 41 16.45 -14.38 -26.59
C THR A 41 15.62 -13.60 -25.56
N ALA A 42 15.56 -12.28 -25.66
CA ALA A 42 14.72 -11.45 -24.77
C ALA A 42 13.24 -11.86 -24.87
N HIS A 43 12.73 -12.08 -26.09
CA HIS A 43 11.36 -12.52 -26.30
C HIS A 43 11.07 -13.88 -25.63
N ARG A 44 11.97 -14.85 -25.74
CA ARG A 44 11.82 -16.17 -25.10
C ARG A 44 11.78 -16.07 -23.58
N LEU A 45 12.60 -15.22 -22.99
CA LEU A 45 12.59 -14.97 -21.53
C LEU A 45 11.29 -14.32 -21.07
N LEU A 46 10.84 -13.26 -21.75
CA LEU A 46 9.57 -12.60 -21.46
C LEU A 46 8.39 -13.53 -21.64
N ALA A 47 8.36 -14.33 -22.70
CA ALA A 47 7.32 -15.32 -22.95
C ALA A 47 7.27 -16.40 -21.85
N MET A 48 8.43 -16.87 -21.36
CA MET A 48 8.49 -17.84 -20.27
C MET A 48 7.99 -17.26 -18.95
N LEU A 49 8.37 -16.02 -18.64
CA LEU A 49 7.86 -15.30 -17.46
C LEU A 49 6.35 -15.07 -17.55
N ALA A 50 5.84 -14.75 -18.75
CA ALA A 50 4.41 -14.61 -19.00
C ALA A 50 3.67 -15.95 -18.88
N TYR A 51 4.24 -17.03 -19.44
CA TYR A 51 3.68 -18.38 -19.31
C TYR A 51 3.54 -18.81 -17.83
N ARG A 52 4.49 -18.46 -16.98
CA ARG A 52 4.44 -18.73 -15.54
C ARG A 52 3.63 -17.69 -14.75
N GLY A 53 3.02 -16.69 -15.41
CA GLY A 53 2.18 -15.69 -14.79
C GLY A 53 2.95 -14.60 -14.01
N PHE A 54 4.30 -14.56 -14.06
CA PHE A 54 5.09 -13.50 -13.47
C PHE A 54 4.96 -12.19 -14.24
N LEU A 55 4.72 -12.28 -15.54
CA LEU A 55 4.37 -11.16 -16.41
C LEU A 55 2.99 -11.41 -17.03
N ARG A 56 2.36 -10.35 -17.51
CA ARG A 56 1.27 -10.37 -18.48
C ARG A 56 1.58 -9.42 -19.63
N GLN A 57 1.22 -9.79 -20.84
CA GLN A 57 1.40 -8.90 -21.99
C GLN A 57 0.11 -8.11 -22.22
N ASP A 58 0.23 -6.79 -22.34
CA ASP A 58 -0.86 -5.94 -22.74
C ASP A 58 -1.22 -6.22 -24.21
N PRO A 59 -2.48 -6.50 -24.54
CA PRO A 59 -2.88 -6.89 -25.88
C PRO A 59 -2.77 -5.75 -26.90
N VAL A 60 -2.81 -4.50 -26.47
CA VAL A 60 -2.77 -3.30 -27.32
C VAL A 60 -1.34 -2.81 -27.49
N THR A 61 -0.67 -2.48 -26.39
CA THR A 61 0.66 -1.88 -26.38
C THR A 61 1.79 -2.89 -26.59
N LYS A 62 1.48 -4.20 -26.43
CA LYS A 62 2.44 -5.32 -26.41
C LYS A 62 3.52 -5.19 -25.33
N ALA A 63 3.38 -4.26 -24.40
CA ALA A 63 4.24 -4.14 -23.24
C ALA A 63 3.99 -5.29 -22.24
N TYR A 64 5.00 -5.65 -21.48
CA TYR A 64 4.94 -6.64 -20.41
C TYR A 64 4.81 -5.93 -19.07
N LEU A 65 3.77 -6.29 -18.34
CA LEU A 65 3.38 -5.74 -17.03
C LEU A 65 3.54 -6.82 -15.95
N PRO A 66 3.59 -6.46 -14.66
CA PRO A 66 3.53 -7.43 -13.58
C PRO A 66 2.34 -8.37 -13.72
N GLY A 67 2.58 -9.67 -13.56
CA GLY A 67 1.56 -10.70 -13.65
C GLY A 67 1.08 -11.20 -12.27
N PRO A 68 -0.03 -11.94 -12.21
CA PRO A 68 -0.64 -12.38 -10.95
C PRO A 68 0.25 -13.29 -10.10
N ALA A 69 1.15 -14.07 -10.71
CA ALA A 69 2.06 -14.93 -9.94
C ALA A 69 3.11 -14.10 -9.17
N LEU A 70 3.60 -12.98 -9.75
CA LEU A 70 4.52 -12.06 -9.07
C LEU A 70 3.84 -11.45 -7.85
N THR A 71 2.62 -10.96 -8.02
CA THR A 71 1.81 -10.41 -6.93
C THR A 71 1.53 -11.47 -5.87
N GLY A 72 1.18 -12.71 -6.28
CA GLY A 72 0.93 -13.82 -5.36
C GLY A 72 2.15 -14.21 -4.53
N VAL A 73 3.34 -14.27 -5.12
CA VAL A 73 4.61 -14.52 -4.39
C VAL A 73 4.90 -13.35 -3.45
N ALA A 74 4.75 -12.11 -3.89
CA ALA A 74 4.92 -10.94 -3.05
C ALA A 74 3.98 -11.00 -1.83
N PHE A 75 2.69 -11.25 -2.01
CA PHE A 75 1.74 -11.43 -0.91
C PHE A 75 2.06 -12.62 0.00
N ALA A 76 2.54 -13.74 -0.54
CA ALA A 76 2.94 -14.89 0.26
C ALA A 76 4.20 -14.60 1.10
N VAL A 77 5.14 -13.82 0.56
CA VAL A 77 6.36 -13.37 1.28
C VAL A 77 6.01 -12.29 2.29
N PHE A 78 5.19 -11.29 1.93
CA PHE A 78 4.71 -10.26 2.85
C PHE A 78 3.79 -10.83 3.94
N GLY A 79 3.01 -11.87 3.65
CA GLY A 79 2.23 -12.58 4.66
C GLY A 79 3.09 -13.43 5.62
N ARG A 80 4.35 -13.71 5.25
CA ARG A 80 5.37 -14.37 6.10
C ARG A 80 6.24 -13.35 6.85
N LEU A 81 6.39 -12.12 6.35
CA LEU A 81 6.76 -10.97 7.16
C LEU A 81 5.54 -10.72 8.03
N ASP A 82 5.55 -11.28 9.20
CA ASP A 82 4.41 -11.43 10.10
C ASP A 82 3.99 -10.07 10.68
N VAL A 83 3.67 -9.13 9.76
CA VAL A 83 3.21 -7.78 10.12
C VAL A 83 2.03 -7.89 11.07
N ALA A 84 1.15 -8.85 10.84
CA ALA A 84 -0.02 -9.05 11.68
C ALA A 84 0.37 -9.54 13.07
N THR A 85 1.25 -10.54 13.20
CA THR A 85 1.72 -11.05 14.51
C THR A 85 2.56 -10.01 15.22
N THR A 86 3.46 -9.33 14.52
CA THR A 86 4.31 -8.26 15.10
C THR A 86 3.47 -7.08 15.56
N ALA A 87 2.52 -6.61 14.75
CA ALA A 87 1.72 -5.43 15.04
C ALA A 87 0.61 -5.70 16.08
N THR A 88 0.04 -6.90 16.14
CA THR A 88 -1.16 -7.20 16.97
C THR A 88 -0.97 -6.88 18.45
N PRO A 89 0.14 -7.23 19.15
CA PRO A 89 0.33 -6.86 20.55
C PRO A 89 0.32 -5.34 20.75
N ILE A 90 1.02 -4.60 19.90
CA ILE A 90 1.12 -3.13 19.93
C ILE A 90 -0.26 -2.51 19.65
N MET A 91 -0.96 -3.01 18.61
CA MET A 91 -2.32 -2.57 18.26
C MET A 91 -3.30 -2.79 19.40
N ARG A 92 -3.16 -3.88 20.16
CA ARG A 92 -4.02 -4.17 21.32
C ARG A 92 -3.83 -3.12 22.40
N ALA A 93 -2.61 -2.76 22.75
CA ALA A 93 -2.31 -1.70 23.71
C ALA A 93 -2.87 -0.34 23.24
N VAL A 94 -2.77 -0.03 21.93
CA VAL A 94 -3.38 1.18 21.34
C VAL A 94 -4.90 1.14 21.43
N SER A 95 -5.53 0.00 21.08
CA SER A 95 -6.99 -0.17 21.14
C SER A 95 -7.51 -0.02 22.56
N GLU A 96 -6.85 -0.60 23.55
CA GLU A 96 -7.20 -0.46 24.97
C GLU A 96 -7.09 1.00 25.44
N ARG A 97 -5.99 1.69 25.08
CA ARG A 97 -5.76 3.10 25.44
C ARG A 97 -6.78 4.05 24.80
N LEU A 98 -7.07 3.89 23.52
CA LEU A 98 -7.99 4.75 22.77
C LEU A 98 -9.45 4.32 22.93
N ARG A 99 -9.69 3.06 23.29
CA ARG A 99 -10.99 2.36 23.36
C ARG A 99 -11.69 2.32 21.99
N GLU A 100 -10.92 2.30 20.92
CA GLU A 100 -11.39 2.31 19.54
C GLU A 100 -10.75 1.21 18.71
N THR A 101 -11.33 0.89 17.56
CA THR A 101 -10.82 -0.12 16.64
C THR A 101 -9.56 0.39 15.94
N VAL A 102 -8.53 -0.46 15.92
CA VAL A 102 -7.22 -0.16 15.33
C VAL A 102 -6.98 -1.09 14.14
N HIS A 103 -6.46 -0.54 13.05
CA HIS A 103 -6.14 -1.30 11.84
C HIS A 103 -4.73 -1.01 11.38
N VAL A 104 -4.07 -2.02 10.78
CA VAL A 104 -2.94 -1.83 9.87
C VAL A 104 -3.43 -2.09 8.46
N GLY A 105 -3.16 -1.15 7.57
CA GLY A 105 -3.41 -1.29 6.13
C GLY A 105 -2.13 -1.21 5.33
N MET A 106 -2.14 -1.89 4.19
CA MET A 106 -1.09 -1.90 3.18
C MET A 106 -1.64 -1.25 1.90
N LEU A 107 -0.83 -0.44 1.23
CA LEU A 107 -1.17 0.12 -0.07
C LEU A 107 -1.04 -0.99 -1.14
N ASP A 108 -2.12 -1.22 -1.87
CA ASP A 108 -2.24 -2.24 -2.93
C ASP A 108 -2.81 -1.56 -4.18
N GLY A 109 -1.95 -1.09 -5.07
CA GLY A 109 -2.35 -0.19 -6.13
C GLY A 109 -3.02 1.07 -5.58
N ALA A 110 -4.11 1.52 -6.17
CA ALA A 110 -4.89 2.68 -5.72
C ALA A 110 -5.80 2.38 -4.51
N ALA A 111 -5.66 1.22 -3.87
CA ALA A 111 -6.49 0.77 -2.76
C ALA A 111 -5.68 0.50 -1.49
N VAL A 112 -6.36 0.46 -0.36
CA VAL A 112 -5.85 -0.06 0.91
C VAL A 112 -6.40 -1.46 1.13
N ARG A 113 -5.53 -2.40 1.41
CA ARG A 113 -5.89 -3.71 1.95
C ARG A 113 -5.62 -3.72 3.46
N PHE A 114 -6.64 -4.00 4.26
CA PHE A 114 -6.47 -4.11 5.71
C PHE A 114 -5.92 -5.49 6.08
N ILE A 115 -4.71 -5.53 6.65
CA ILE A 115 -3.94 -6.77 6.90
C ILE A 115 -3.88 -7.16 8.38
N ALA A 116 -4.22 -6.25 9.30
CA ALA A 116 -4.41 -6.52 10.70
C ALA A 116 -5.50 -5.62 11.29
N ALA A 117 -6.22 -6.13 12.30
CA ALA A 117 -7.25 -5.38 13.00
C ALA A 117 -7.38 -5.85 14.45
N VAL A 118 -7.59 -4.90 15.36
CA VAL A 118 -8.00 -5.13 16.75
C VAL A 118 -9.22 -4.28 17.02
N GLU A 119 -10.35 -4.92 17.32
CA GLU A 119 -11.60 -4.20 17.62
C GLU A 119 -11.55 -3.52 18.99
N GLY A 120 -12.13 -2.34 19.06
CA GLY A 120 -12.30 -1.61 20.31
C GLY A 120 -13.20 -2.37 21.30
N PRO A 121 -12.99 -2.18 22.62
CA PRO A 121 -13.71 -2.92 23.67
C PRO A 121 -15.15 -2.46 23.90
N THR A 122 -15.61 -1.42 23.18
CA THR A 122 -16.96 -0.84 23.36
C THR A 122 -18.00 -1.59 22.54
N ALA A 123 -19.25 -1.71 23.06
CA ALA A 123 -20.34 -2.38 22.35
C ALA A 123 -20.62 -1.73 20.98
N VAL A 124 -20.72 -0.40 20.95
CA VAL A 124 -20.80 0.38 19.69
C VAL A 124 -19.37 0.71 19.25
N ARG A 125 -18.92 0.14 18.17
CA ARG A 125 -17.57 0.34 17.62
C ARG A 125 -17.57 0.22 16.10
N VAL A 126 -16.51 0.70 15.47
CA VAL A 126 -16.25 0.37 14.06
C VAL A 126 -15.82 -1.09 13.99
N ALA A 127 -16.50 -1.89 13.18
CA ALA A 127 -16.18 -3.30 12.99
C ALA A 127 -14.81 -3.48 12.31
N SER A 128 -14.21 -4.64 12.52
CA SER A 128 -12.96 -5.03 11.85
C SER A 128 -13.11 -4.98 10.33
N ARG A 129 -12.10 -4.40 9.67
CA ARG A 129 -11.98 -4.38 8.21
C ARG A 129 -10.93 -5.37 7.70
N LEU A 130 -10.47 -6.30 8.55
CA LEU A 130 -9.48 -7.31 8.18
C LEU A 130 -9.85 -8.00 6.87
N GLY A 131 -8.90 -8.06 5.92
CA GLY A 131 -9.09 -8.67 4.60
C GLY A 131 -9.85 -7.80 3.59
N ARG A 132 -10.52 -6.73 4.01
CA ARG A 132 -11.24 -5.81 3.11
C ARG A 132 -10.27 -4.92 2.35
N THR A 133 -10.68 -4.56 1.13
CA THR A 133 -10.00 -3.58 0.27
C THR A 133 -10.91 -2.37 0.07
N MET A 134 -10.36 -1.16 0.15
CA MET A 134 -11.09 0.10 -0.01
C MET A 134 -10.26 1.10 -0.81
N PRO A 135 -10.87 2.02 -1.60
CA PRO A 135 -10.13 3.08 -2.29
C PRO A 135 -9.25 3.88 -1.32
N ALA A 136 -7.95 4.02 -1.63
CA ALA A 136 -6.98 4.64 -0.72
C ALA A 136 -7.33 6.11 -0.40
N HIS A 137 -7.82 6.86 -1.39
CA HIS A 137 -8.18 8.27 -1.24
C HIS A 137 -9.39 8.50 -0.32
N CYS A 138 -10.24 7.48 -0.08
CA CYS A 138 -11.40 7.58 0.81
C CYS A 138 -11.10 7.18 2.26
N THR A 139 -9.89 6.73 2.59
CA THR A 139 -9.55 6.26 3.93
C THR A 139 -8.41 7.08 4.55
N SER A 140 -8.39 7.26 5.87
CA SER A 140 -7.24 7.88 6.54
C SER A 140 -5.97 7.05 6.33
N THR A 141 -6.09 5.71 6.42
CA THR A 141 -5.00 4.76 6.22
C THR A 141 -4.37 4.93 4.83
N GLY A 142 -5.20 5.00 3.78
CA GLY A 142 -4.73 5.20 2.41
C GLY A 142 -4.14 6.59 2.19
N LYS A 143 -4.81 7.64 2.65
CA LYS A 143 -4.28 9.01 2.53
C LYS A 143 -2.94 9.19 3.26
N ALA A 144 -2.73 8.52 4.40
CA ALA A 144 -1.45 8.54 5.10
C ALA A 144 -0.32 7.93 4.25
N MET A 145 -0.60 6.84 3.52
CA MET A 145 0.37 6.20 2.62
C MET A 145 0.55 6.99 1.31
N LEU A 146 -0.53 7.46 0.69
CA LEU A 146 -0.49 8.29 -0.52
C LEU A 146 0.31 9.59 -0.29
N ALA A 147 0.26 10.17 0.90
CA ALA A 147 1.03 11.36 1.26
C ALA A 147 2.56 11.14 1.23
N GLN A 148 3.02 9.89 1.28
CA GLN A 148 4.45 9.53 1.20
C GLN A 148 4.93 9.34 -0.25
N LEU A 149 4.02 9.31 -1.23
CA LEU A 149 4.37 9.10 -2.62
C LEU A 149 4.93 10.38 -3.25
N PRO A 150 5.96 10.28 -4.12
CA PRO A 150 6.31 11.33 -5.05
C PRO A 150 5.12 11.62 -5.99
N GLU A 151 4.98 12.86 -6.44
CA GLU A 151 3.90 13.27 -7.33
C GLU A 151 3.78 12.42 -8.61
N PRO A 152 4.89 12.06 -9.32
CA PRO A 152 4.80 11.19 -10.48
C PRO A 152 4.22 9.80 -10.19
N GLU A 153 4.58 9.21 -9.04
CA GLU A 153 4.05 7.91 -8.60
C GLU A 153 2.56 8.00 -8.26
N LEU A 154 2.15 9.09 -7.59
CA LEU A 154 0.73 9.37 -7.30
C LEU A 154 -0.08 9.51 -8.59
N HIS A 155 0.43 10.21 -9.60
CA HIS A 155 -0.25 10.40 -10.89
C HIS A 155 -0.35 9.09 -11.69
N GLN A 156 0.67 8.23 -11.62
CA GLN A 156 0.59 6.89 -12.23
C GLN A 156 -0.46 6.00 -11.53
N LEU A 157 -0.56 6.13 -10.22
CA LEU A 157 -1.49 5.35 -9.41
C LEU A 157 -2.95 5.81 -9.58
N LEU A 158 -3.16 7.13 -9.72
CA LEU A 158 -4.45 7.79 -9.88
C LEU A 158 -4.41 8.67 -11.14
N PRO A 159 -4.47 8.08 -12.35
CA PRO A 159 -4.33 8.82 -13.60
C PRO A 159 -5.50 9.75 -13.87
N ASP A 160 -6.70 9.37 -13.43
CA ASP A 160 -7.92 10.13 -13.69
C ASP A 160 -8.06 11.31 -12.73
N GLU A 161 -8.53 12.45 -13.23
CA GLU A 161 -8.85 13.60 -12.39
C GLU A 161 -10.07 13.35 -11.51
N THR A 162 -11.06 12.59 -12.01
CA THR A 162 -12.26 12.22 -11.24
C THR A 162 -11.99 10.96 -10.43
N LEU A 163 -12.26 11.02 -9.13
CA LEU A 163 -12.10 9.91 -8.20
C LEU A 163 -13.48 9.38 -7.75
N GLU A 164 -13.55 8.07 -7.55
CA GLU A 164 -14.74 7.39 -7.04
C GLU A 164 -15.17 7.97 -5.68
N ARG A 165 -16.47 8.19 -5.49
CA ARG A 165 -17.03 8.59 -4.21
C ARG A 165 -17.79 7.44 -3.57
N ILE A 166 -17.40 7.09 -2.35
CA ILE A 166 -18.10 6.07 -1.53
C ILE A 166 -19.23 6.73 -0.75
N THR A 167 -19.02 7.97 -0.32
CA THR A 167 -20.03 8.78 0.37
C THR A 167 -20.08 10.19 -0.25
N GLY A 168 -21.08 10.98 0.13
CA GLY A 168 -21.15 12.38 -0.25
C GLY A 168 -19.96 13.24 0.24
N ARG A 169 -19.16 12.72 1.20
CA ARG A 169 -17.99 13.40 1.79
C ARG A 169 -16.66 12.95 1.21
N SER A 170 -16.65 11.90 0.38
CA SER A 170 -15.42 11.42 -0.27
C SER A 170 -14.79 12.49 -1.13
N VAL A 171 -13.46 12.52 -1.13
CA VAL A 171 -12.69 13.38 -2.05
C VAL A 171 -12.96 12.89 -3.49
N GLY A 172 -13.50 13.75 -4.33
CA GLY A 172 -13.98 13.38 -5.66
C GLY A 172 -13.06 13.77 -6.81
N THR A 173 -11.91 14.42 -6.55
CA THR A 173 -10.94 14.80 -7.58
C THR A 173 -9.51 14.60 -7.10
N ARG A 174 -8.60 14.29 -8.04
CA ARG A 174 -7.18 14.16 -7.74
C ARG A 174 -6.60 15.47 -7.21
N ARG A 175 -6.93 16.61 -7.81
CA ARG A 175 -6.49 17.93 -7.35
C ARG A 175 -6.88 18.20 -5.89
N ALA A 176 -8.11 17.87 -5.49
CA ALA A 176 -8.56 18.04 -4.11
C ALA A 176 -7.81 17.09 -3.16
N LEU A 177 -7.52 15.85 -3.61
CA LEU A 177 -6.72 14.89 -2.88
C LEU A 177 -5.29 15.42 -2.67
N GLU A 178 -4.62 15.91 -3.71
CA GLU A 178 -3.25 16.46 -3.63
C GLU A 178 -3.14 17.59 -2.60
N ALA A 179 -4.12 18.50 -2.58
CA ALA A 179 -4.20 19.55 -1.57
C ALA A 179 -4.36 18.97 -0.14
N GLU A 180 -5.13 17.90 0.03
CA GLU A 180 -5.24 17.21 1.32
C GLU A 180 -3.96 16.45 1.68
N LEU A 181 -3.30 15.80 0.72
CA LEU A 181 -2.03 15.11 0.95
C LEU A 181 -0.91 16.07 1.38
N THR A 182 -0.89 17.30 0.84
CA THR A 182 0.02 18.36 1.30
C THR A 182 -0.22 18.67 2.78
N ARG A 183 -1.48 18.91 3.16
CA ARG A 183 -1.82 19.15 4.58
C ARG A 183 -1.49 17.96 5.48
N ILE A 184 -1.58 16.73 4.97
CA ILE A 184 -1.20 15.51 5.70
C ILE A 184 0.30 15.49 5.93
N ARG A 185 1.11 15.82 4.93
CA ARG A 185 2.58 15.93 5.07
C ARG A 185 2.97 16.94 6.14
N ASP A 186 2.33 18.12 6.13
CA ASP A 186 2.62 19.21 7.09
C ASP A 186 2.29 18.83 8.53
N ARG A 187 1.12 18.21 8.77
CA ARG A 187 0.67 17.84 10.13
C ARG A 187 1.13 16.45 10.59
N GLY A 188 1.59 15.59 9.66
CA GLY A 188 2.12 14.25 9.94
C GLY A 188 1.07 13.18 10.24
N TYR A 189 -0.21 13.40 9.92
CA TYR A 189 -1.27 12.40 10.04
C TYR A 189 -2.42 12.67 9.08
N ALA A 190 -3.12 11.61 8.69
CA ALA A 190 -4.31 11.67 7.85
C ALA A 190 -5.59 11.50 8.68
N VAL A 191 -6.67 12.11 8.20
CA VAL A 191 -8.00 12.02 8.82
C VAL A 191 -9.01 11.56 7.78
N ASN A 192 -9.93 10.69 8.17
CA ASN A 192 -11.15 10.39 7.45
C ASN A 192 -12.33 10.98 8.23
N ARG A 193 -13.14 11.78 7.57
CA ARG A 193 -14.35 12.40 8.10
C ARG A 193 -15.56 11.89 7.35
N GLN A 194 -15.93 10.62 7.59
CA GLN A 194 -17.05 9.96 6.90
C GLN A 194 -16.86 9.79 5.39
N GLU A 195 -15.62 9.80 4.91
CA GLU A 195 -15.31 9.68 3.47
C GLU A 195 -15.44 8.24 2.97
N SER A 196 -15.17 7.25 3.84
CA SER A 196 -15.26 5.82 3.52
C SER A 196 -16.56 5.17 3.95
N GLU A 197 -17.24 5.74 4.95
CA GLU A 197 -18.47 5.23 5.52
C GLU A 197 -19.13 6.33 6.35
N GLU A 198 -20.44 6.52 6.19
CA GLU A 198 -21.19 7.50 6.99
C GLU A 198 -21.16 7.16 8.48
N GLY A 199 -21.03 8.16 9.33
CA GLY A 199 -20.93 7.98 10.78
C GLY A 199 -19.58 7.52 11.29
N VAL A 200 -18.58 7.25 10.43
CA VAL A 200 -17.24 6.80 10.81
C VAL A 200 -16.20 7.89 10.60
N ALA A 201 -15.38 8.12 11.63
CA ALA A 201 -14.16 8.93 11.53
C ALA A 201 -12.93 8.08 11.86
N SER A 202 -11.77 8.43 11.31
CA SER A 202 -10.51 7.78 11.65
C SER A 202 -9.32 8.71 11.48
N VAL A 203 -8.26 8.42 12.24
CA VAL A 203 -6.94 9.05 12.15
C VAL A 203 -5.94 7.97 11.79
N ALA A 204 -4.97 8.28 10.94
CA ALA A 204 -3.91 7.36 10.55
C ALA A 204 -2.55 8.05 10.44
N VAL A 205 -1.51 7.27 10.68
CA VAL A 205 -0.11 7.65 10.49
C VAL A 205 0.61 6.58 9.67
N PRO A 206 1.60 6.94 8.85
CA PRO A 206 2.40 5.94 8.13
C PRO A 206 3.27 5.15 9.10
N ILE A 207 3.53 3.89 8.78
CA ILE A 207 4.53 3.03 9.43
C ILE A 207 5.76 3.03 8.53
N ALA A 208 6.91 3.47 9.05
CA ALA A 208 8.17 3.39 8.33
C ALA A 208 8.62 1.92 8.23
N THR A 209 8.99 1.47 7.04
CA THR A 209 9.53 0.13 6.79
C THR A 209 10.81 0.24 5.97
N ARG A 210 11.75 -0.69 6.15
CA ARG A 210 12.96 -0.80 5.31
C ARG A 210 12.73 -1.63 4.05
N ALA A 211 11.59 -2.33 3.95
CA ALA A 211 11.25 -3.14 2.79
C ALA A 211 10.86 -2.24 1.60
N PRO A 212 11.61 -2.25 0.49
CA PRO A 212 11.29 -1.43 -0.67
C PRO A 212 9.90 -1.75 -1.20
N GLY A 213 9.12 -0.71 -1.47
CA GLY A 213 7.75 -0.85 -2.03
C GLY A 213 6.67 -1.26 -1.03
N LEU A 214 7.02 -1.65 0.20
CA LEU A 214 6.03 -1.92 1.25
C LEU A 214 5.60 -0.60 1.91
N ARG A 215 4.35 -0.23 1.74
CA ARG A 215 3.77 0.97 2.35
C ARG A 215 2.67 0.57 3.31
N LEU A 216 2.88 0.88 4.58
CA LEU A 216 1.96 0.54 5.66
C LEU A 216 1.49 1.81 6.39
N ALA A 217 0.30 1.73 6.98
CA ALA A 217 -0.18 2.75 7.89
C ALA A 217 -1.00 2.13 9.03
N LEU A 218 -0.86 2.72 10.22
CA LEU A 218 -1.63 2.39 11.40
C LEU A 218 -2.76 3.41 11.57
N SER A 219 -3.97 2.95 11.84
CA SER A 219 -5.12 3.83 12.03
C SER A 219 -5.98 3.44 13.23
N ALA A 220 -6.62 4.43 13.84
CA ALA A 220 -7.70 4.25 14.81
C ALA A 220 -9.00 4.78 14.20
N ALA A 221 -10.06 3.97 14.23
CA ALA A 221 -11.37 4.26 13.67
C ALA A 221 -12.44 4.23 14.76
N ALA A 222 -13.32 5.23 14.78
CA ALA A 222 -14.34 5.42 15.78
C ALA A 222 -15.65 5.91 15.14
N PRO A 223 -16.80 5.73 15.82
CA PRO A 223 -17.98 6.52 15.51
C PRO A 223 -17.67 8.02 15.55
N GLN A 224 -18.16 8.78 14.56
CA GLN A 224 -17.83 10.20 14.34
C GLN A 224 -17.95 11.05 15.63
N HIS A 225 -19.00 10.83 16.43
CA HIS A 225 -19.23 11.61 17.64
C HIS A 225 -18.17 11.39 18.74
N ARG A 226 -17.44 10.28 18.72
CA ARG A 226 -16.36 9.97 19.67
C ARG A 226 -14.98 10.47 19.21
N LEU A 227 -14.86 10.84 17.95
CA LEU A 227 -13.62 11.33 17.37
C LEU A 227 -13.81 12.75 16.77
N PRO A 228 -14.08 13.77 17.61
CA PRO A 228 -14.15 15.16 17.19
C PRO A 228 -12.74 15.67 16.79
N GLU A 229 -12.67 16.79 16.09
CA GLU A 229 -11.44 17.34 15.54
C GLU A 229 -10.36 17.62 16.63
N SER A 230 -10.78 18.01 17.82
CA SER A 230 -9.88 18.24 18.96
C SER A 230 -9.12 16.99 19.43
N ARG A 231 -9.62 15.78 19.07
CA ARG A 231 -8.98 14.51 19.39
C ARG A 231 -8.01 14.01 18.32
N TYR A 232 -7.99 14.59 17.11
CA TYR A 232 -7.14 14.08 16.03
C TYR A 232 -5.66 14.11 16.38
N GLY A 233 -5.15 15.23 16.88
CA GLY A 233 -3.74 15.38 17.30
C GLY A 233 -3.35 14.41 18.42
N PRO A 234 -4.07 14.37 19.55
CA PRO A 234 -3.82 13.41 20.63
C PRO A 234 -3.84 11.94 20.17
N VAL A 235 -4.79 11.55 19.31
CA VAL A 235 -4.86 10.20 18.75
C VAL A 235 -3.67 9.93 17.82
N ALA A 236 -3.32 10.89 16.96
CA ALA A 236 -2.17 10.77 16.06
C ALA A 236 -0.86 10.57 16.83
N GLU A 237 -0.68 11.20 17.99
CA GLU A 237 0.53 11.01 18.81
C GLU A 237 0.65 9.59 19.36
N VAL A 238 -0.46 9.02 19.85
CA VAL A 238 -0.50 7.62 20.28
C VAL A 238 -0.16 6.68 19.13
N LEU A 239 -0.76 6.93 17.95
CA LEU A 239 -0.50 6.13 16.76
C LEU A 239 0.95 6.25 16.27
N ARG A 240 1.57 7.46 16.32
CA ARG A 240 2.97 7.65 15.92
C ARG A 240 3.93 6.83 16.79
N GLN A 241 3.72 6.82 18.09
CA GLN A 241 4.54 6.00 18.98
C GLN A 241 4.45 4.53 18.62
N ALA A 242 3.23 4.01 18.45
CA ALA A 242 2.99 2.62 18.07
C ALA A 242 3.51 2.29 16.66
N ALA A 243 3.37 3.22 15.70
CA ALA A 243 3.87 3.03 14.34
C ALA A 243 5.40 2.95 14.27
N ARG A 244 6.12 3.70 15.11
CA ARG A 244 7.58 3.57 15.25
C ARG A 244 7.94 2.20 15.80
N GLU A 245 7.30 1.77 16.89
CA GLU A 245 7.55 0.46 17.51
C GLU A 245 7.29 -0.70 16.51
N ILE A 246 6.20 -0.64 15.76
CA ILE A 246 5.92 -1.63 14.70
C ILE A 246 7.01 -1.59 13.62
N GLY A 247 7.39 -0.39 13.15
CA GLY A 247 8.42 -0.21 12.12
C GLY A 247 9.78 -0.77 12.52
N ASP A 248 10.19 -0.53 13.77
CA ASP A 248 11.45 -1.03 14.33
C ASP A 248 11.52 -2.57 14.39
N HIS A 249 10.37 -3.23 14.57
CA HIS A 249 10.27 -4.70 14.57
C HIS A 249 10.18 -5.31 13.16
N LEU A 250 9.78 -4.52 12.18
CA LEU A 250 9.70 -4.98 10.78
C LEU A 250 11.03 -4.84 10.01
N GLY A 251 12.04 -4.26 10.61
CA GLY A 251 13.42 -4.14 10.11
C GLY A 251 13.65 -2.88 9.33
#